data_33317fc301f815f9c5fa8ba4c63adc54
#
_entry.id   33317fc301f815f9c5fa8ba4c63adc54
#
_cell.length_a   1.000
_cell.length_b   1.000
_cell.length_c   1.000
_cell.angle_alpha   90.00
_cell.angle_beta   90.00
_cell.angle_gamma   90.00
#
_symmetry.space_group_name_H-M   'P 1'
#
loop_
_entity.id
_entity.type
_entity.pdbx_description
1 polymer ?
#
loop_
_entity_poly.entity_id
_entity_poly.type
_entity_poly.pdbx_seq_one_letter_code
_entity_poly.pdbx_strand_id
1 'polypeptide(L)'
;VWFPRAKLRTRMDNKIETVRVGNKAGVPSVPNTLAVVESYKQLCEVSDKAGIGRDLVLQSAFGDSGHTTFFIKSEADFRRHESEIVGQGEIKIMKRIDCRGSAIEACCTSEGTIVGPLMTELVGFKDLTPYRGGWCGNEIFATAFSPKVRQQARDLTFKFGEQLRKEGYRGYFELDFLIDKKTGDLWLGELNPRITGASSMTNHAAFAHADAPLFLFHLLEFSNAKFTLDVDELNARWADPDMIDGWSQMVIKHTEDSVDLITKAPQSGIYKMLEDGRVVFDRFDYHRRAVENENEAFFLRIQKEGDYRYEGADLGILVTRGRSMTPGFNLNERAKRWIHGIKSSFEARPLASLDSGPVQGEPAFKIL
;
A
#
# COMPACT_ATOMS: atom_id res chain seq x y z
N VAL A 1 -1.02 26.23 0.79
CA VAL A 1 -0.84 24.89 0.17
C VAL A 1 -0.48 23.92 1.27
N TRP A 2 -1.26 22.84 1.40
CA TRP A 2 -1.19 21.85 2.48
C TRP A 2 -0.28 20.65 2.13
N PHE A 3 0.69 20.83 1.25
CA PHE A 3 1.56 19.75 0.76
C PHE A 3 2.97 20.28 0.46
N PRO A 4 3.98 19.41 0.46
CA PRO A 4 5.32 19.76 0.02
C PRO A 4 5.32 20.36 -1.41
N ARG A 5 6.33 21.15 -1.73
CA ARG A 5 6.47 21.71 -3.09
C ARG A 5 6.44 20.61 -4.14
N ALA A 6 5.67 20.78 -5.21
CA ALA A 6 5.45 19.76 -6.24
C ALA A 6 6.76 19.14 -6.77
N LYS A 7 7.76 19.95 -7.08
CA LYS A 7 9.08 19.49 -7.55
C LYS A 7 9.77 18.56 -6.55
N LEU A 8 9.68 18.86 -5.24
CA LEU A 8 10.29 18.03 -4.20
C LEU A 8 9.52 16.72 -4.06
N ARG A 9 8.18 16.78 -4.07
CA ARG A 9 7.34 15.58 -4.01
C ARG A 9 7.63 14.64 -5.18
N THR A 10 7.61 15.15 -6.42
CA THR A 10 7.92 14.36 -7.62
C THR A 10 9.31 13.72 -7.54
N ARG A 11 10.31 14.44 -7.04
CA ARG A 11 11.65 13.87 -6.83
C ARG A 11 11.61 12.73 -5.81
N MET A 12 10.91 12.90 -4.70
CA MET A 12 10.83 11.90 -3.63
C MET A 12 9.96 10.69 -4.00
N ASP A 13 9.01 10.85 -4.91
CA ASP A 13 8.16 9.78 -5.46
C ASP A 13 8.91 8.86 -6.45
N ASN A 14 10.16 9.19 -6.75
CA ASN A 14 11.02 8.43 -7.64
C ASN A 14 11.70 7.28 -6.88
N LYS A 15 11.47 6.02 -7.30
CA LYS A 15 12.03 4.80 -6.67
C LYS A 15 13.55 4.76 -6.66
N ILE A 16 14.21 5.41 -7.63
CA ILE A 16 15.67 5.56 -7.68
C ILE A 16 16.14 6.51 -6.57
N GLU A 17 15.44 7.63 -6.40
CA GLU A 17 15.73 8.57 -5.31
C GLU A 17 15.47 7.96 -3.94
N THR A 18 14.47 7.09 -3.78
CA THR A 18 14.27 6.32 -2.55
C THR A 18 15.53 5.58 -2.13
N VAL A 19 16.20 4.88 -3.08
CA VAL A 19 17.47 4.18 -2.81
C VAL A 19 18.56 5.18 -2.40
N ARG A 20 18.69 6.29 -3.12
CA ARG A 20 19.71 7.31 -2.84
C ARG A 20 19.53 7.97 -1.48
N VAL A 21 18.30 8.32 -1.13
CA VAL A 21 17.95 8.89 0.19
C VAL A 21 18.15 7.85 1.28
N GLY A 22 17.72 6.61 1.07
CA GLY A 22 17.94 5.50 1.99
C GLY A 22 19.42 5.28 2.30
N ASN A 23 20.27 5.25 1.27
CA ASN A 23 21.72 5.11 1.44
C ASN A 23 22.31 6.27 2.26
N LYS A 24 21.90 7.52 2.01
CA LYS A 24 22.32 8.70 2.80
C LYS A 24 21.87 8.61 4.26
N ALA A 25 20.69 8.05 4.50
CA ALA A 25 20.11 7.89 5.83
C ALA A 25 20.68 6.66 6.58
N GLY A 26 21.44 5.78 5.92
CA GLY A 26 21.84 4.50 6.48
C GLY A 26 20.67 3.51 6.63
N VAL A 27 19.66 3.62 5.76
CA VAL A 27 18.49 2.72 5.70
C VAL A 27 18.70 1.76 4.53
N PRO A 28 18.95 0.46 4.79
CA PRO A 28 19.34 -0.47 3.76
C PRO A 28 18.15 -0.87 2.86
N SER A 29 18.37 -0.87 1.55
CA SER A 29 17.48 -1.51 0.58
C SER A 29 17.93 -2.95 0.31
N VAL A 30 17.03 -3.78 -0.25
CA VAL A 30 17.42 -5.09 -0.80
C VAL A 30 18.68 -4.91 -1.66
N PRO A 31 19.66 -5.83 -1.62
CA PRO A 31 20.87 -5.74 -2.44
C PRO A 31 20.52 -5.39 -3.89
N ASN A 32 21.01 -4.25 -4.35
CA ASN A 32 20.61 -3.66 -5.63
C ASN A 32 21.72 -2.87 -6.28
N THR A 33 21.50 -2.53 -7.54
CA THR A 33 22.26 -1.54 -8.29
C THR A 33 21.32 -0.69 -9.13
N LEU A 34 21.77 0.51 -9.47
CA LEU A 34 21.07 1.44 -10.34
C LEU A 34 21.82 1.52 -11.68
N ALA A 35 21.15 1.23 -12.77
CA ALA A 35 21.78 1.25 -14.10
C ALA A 35 20.76 1.50 -15.22
N VAL A 36 21.25 1.98 -16.34
CA VAL A 36 20.55 1.94 -17.62
C VAL A 36 20.79 0.57 -18.24
N VAL A 37 19.74 -0.08 -18.74
CA VAL A 37 19.79 -1.41 -19.34
C VAL A 37 19.07 -1.39 -20.68
N GLU A 38 19.79 -1.79 -21.73
CA GLU A 38 19.27 -1.82 -23.12
C GLU A 38 19.21 -3.25 -23.70
N SER A 39 19.70 -4.25 -22.96
CA SER A 39 19.65 -5.65 -23.35
C SER A 39 19.77 -6.59 -22.15
N TYR A 40 19.30 -7.84 -22.32
CA TYR A 40 19.49 -8.89 -21.32
C TYR A 40 20.96 -9.17 -21.01
N LYS A 41 21.83 -9.11 -22.01
CA LYS A 41 23.29 -9.26 -21.82
C LYS A 41 23.82 -8.19 -20.88
N GLN A 42 23.48 -6.93 -21.10
CA GLN A 42 23.88 -5.81 -20.24
C GLN A 42 23.30 -5.94 -18.82
N LEU A 43 22.04 -6.38 -18.68
CA LEU A 43 21.46 -6.68 -17.38
C LEU A 43 22.29 -7.71 -16.62
N CYS A 44 22.72 -8.76 -17.32
CA CYS A 44 23.57 -9.79 -16.78
C CYS A 44 24.92 -9.25 -16.30
N GLU A 45 25.59 -8.46 -17.10
CA GLU A 45 26.89 -7.85 -16.77
C GLU A 45 26.78 -6.93 -15.54
N VAL A 46 25.72 -6.11 -15.47
CA VAL A 46 25.47 -5.22 -14.34
C VAL A 46 25.17 -6.00 -13.06
N SER A 47 24.36 -7.06 -13.14
CA SER A 47 24.01 -7.87 -11.97
C SER A 47 25.18 -8.69 -11.43
N ASP A 48 26.05 -9.20 -12.31
CA ASP A 48 27.29 -9.89 -11.93
C ASP A 48 28.26 -8.94 -11.23
N LYS A 49 28.47 -7.76 -11.79
CA LYS A 49 29.31 -6.73 -11.19
C LYS A 49 28.82 -6.31 -9.80
N ALA A 50 27.50 -6.27 -9.60
CA ALA A 50 26.88 -5.96 -8.33
C ALA A 50 26.78 -7.16 -7.36
N GLY A 51 27.09 -8.38 -7.80
CA GLY A 51 27.03 -9.60 -6.98
C GLY A 51 25.61 -9.99 -6.53
N ILE A 52 24.58 -9.59 -7.29
CA ILE A 52 23.17 -9.80 -6.89
C ILE A 52 22.52 -11.04 -7.53
N GLY A 53 23.28 -11.75 -8.39
CA GLY A 53 22.84 -12.99 -9.05
C GLY A 53 21.91 -12.76 -10.23
N ARG A 54 21.12 -13.79 -10.59
CA ARG A 54 20.30 -13.81 -11.82
C ARG A 54 18.79 -13.90 -11.58
N ASP A 55 18.35 -14.10 -10.35
CA ASP A 55 16.93 -14.01 -9.98
C ASP A 55 16.68 -12.58 -9.52
N LEU A 56 16.17 -11.76 -10.43
CA LEU A 56 16.16 -10.31 -10.30
C LEU A 56 14.74 -9.75 -10.23
N VAL A 57 14.62 -8.59 -9.58
CA VAL A 57 13.44 -7.72 -9.65
C VAL A 57 13.91 -6.36 -10.16
N LEU A 58 13.28 -5.89 -11.24
CA LEU A 58 13.56 -4.60 -11.84
C LEU A 58 12.40 -3.65 -11.53
N GLN A 59 12.72 -2.41 -11.22
CA GLN A 59 11.71 -1.35 -11.03
C GLN A 59 12.11 -0.10 -11.81
N SER A 60 11.13 0.47 -12.54
CA SER A 60 11.26 1.79 -13.17
C SER A 60 11.24 2.88 -12.12
N ALA A 61 11.69 4.08 -12.49
CA ALA A 61 11.75 5.24 -11.61
C ALA A 61 10.38 5.65 -11.04
N PHE A 62 9.33 5.53 -11.84
CA PHE A 62 7.94 5.85 -11.48
C PHE A 62 7.01 4.71 -11.83
N GLY A 63 5.90 4.61 -11.12
CA GLY A 63 4.85 3.61 -11.32
C GLY A 63 4.19 3.21 -10.00
N ASP A 64 2.96 2.72 -10.09
CA ASP A 64 2.11 2.35 -8.96
C ASP A 64 1.62 0.91 -9.05
N SER A 65 1.03 0.42 -8.00
CA SER A 65 0.31 -0.87 -7.95
C SER A 65 1.08 -2.07 -8.51
N GLY A 66 2.42 -2.02 -8.55
CA GLY A 66 3.27 -3.08 -9.07
C GLY A 66 3.39 -3.15 -10.60
N HIS A 67 2.73 -2.25 -11.36
CA HIS A 67 2.75 -2.26 -12.83
C HIS A 67 4.15 -2.05 -13.44
N THR A 68 5.07 -1.44 -12.73
CA THR A 68 6.45 -1.19 -13.17
C THR A 68 7.48 -2.03 -12.42
N THR A 69 7.06 -3.20 -11.93
CA THR A 69 7.91 -4.17 -11.22
C THR A 69 7.97 -5.47 -12.01
N PHE A 70 9.15 -5.81 -12.52
CA PHE A 70 9.39 -6.94 -13.42
C PHE A 70 10.23 -8.00 -12.75
N PHE A 71 9.82 -9.26 -12.84
CA PHE A 71 10.53 -10.41 -12.30
C PHE A 71 11.30 -11.11 -13.44
N ILE A 72 12.63 -11.07 -13.40
CA ILE A 72 13.50 -11.56 -14.48
C ILE A 72 14.40 -12.65 -13.95
N LYS A 73 14.23 -13.88 -14.48
CA LYS A 73 15.09 -15.04 -14.24
C LYS A 73 15.81 -15.51 -15.50
N SER A 74 15.27 -15.15 -16.65
CA SER A 74 15.72 -15.61 -17.94
C SER A 74 15.65 -14.52 -19.00
N GLU A 75 16.32 -14.73 -20.13
CA GLU A 75 16.19 -13.84 -21.28
C GLU A 75 14.74 -13.78 -21.80
N ALA A 76 14.01 -14.89 -21.73
CA ALA A 76 12.61 -14.91 -22.13
C ALA A 76 11.75 -14.00 -21.26
N ASP A 77 12.02 -13.91 -19.93
CA ASP A 77 11.33 -12.98 -19.07
C ASP A 77 11.67 -11.53 -19.41
N PHE A 78 12.95 -11.25 -19.69
CA PHE A 78 13.39 -9.92 -20.11
C PHE A 78 12.71 -9.48 -21.40
N ARG A 79 12.71 -10.33 -22.43
CA ARG A 79 12.10 -10.04 -23.74
C ARG A 79 10.61 -9.76 -23.64
N ARG A 80 9.90 -10.39 -22.71
CA ARG A 80 8.48 -10.15 -22.47
C ARG A 80 8.20 -8.72 -22.02
N HIS A 81 9.15 -8.12 -21.30
CA HIS A 81 9.03 -6.77 -20.73
C HIS A 81 10.04 -5.77 -21.33
N GLU A 82 10.68 -6.14 -22.44
CA GLU A 82 11.77 -5.35 -23.06
C GLU A 82 11.31 -3.92 -23.38
N SER A 83 10.12 -3.77 -23.97
CA SER A 83 9.54 -2.46 -24.32
C SER A 83 9.22 -1.58 -23.09
N GLU A 84 9.04 -2.21 -21.92
CA GLU A 84 8.76 -1.53 -20.67
C GLU A 84 10.03 -1.23 -19.85
N ILE A 85 11.14 -1.88 -20.16
CA ILE A 85 12.43 -1.75 -19.48
C ILE A 85 13.38 -0.84 -20.26
N VAL A 86 13.53 -1.14 -21.57
CA VAL A 86 14.46 -0.42 -22.43
C VAL A 86 13.96 0.99 -22.72
N GLY A 87 14.87 1.95 -22.65
CA GLY A 87 14.54 3.37 -22.88
C GLY A 87 13.96 4.11 -21.68
N GLN A 88 13.75 3.45 -20.53
CA GLN A 88 13.24 4.08 -19.31
C GLN A 88 14.29 4.92 -18.55
N GLY A 89 15.53 4.94 -19.03
CA GLY A 89 16.65 5.55 -18.32
C GLY A 89 17.16 4.64 -17.20
N GLU A 90 17.56 5.23 -16.08
CA GLU A 90 18.07 4.46 -14.94
C GLU A 90 16.94 3.71 -14.24
N ILE A 91 17.14 2.42 -14.01
CA ILE A 91 16.22 1.53 -13.29
C ILE A 91 16.88 0.94 -12.05
N LYS A 92 16.08 0.53 -11.08
CA LYS A 92 16.52 -0.20 -9.89
C LYS A 92 16.51 -1.70 -10.19
N ILE A 93 17.67 -2.34 -10.09
CA ILE A 93 17.87 -3.77 -10.31
C ILE A 93 18.20 -4.41 -8.97
N MET A 94 17.34 -5.29 -8.47
CA MET A 94 17.43 -5.88 -7.14
C MET A 94 17.57 -7.39 -7.22
N LYS A 95 18.26 -7.98 -6.24
CA LYS A 95 18.15 -9.40 -5.95
C LYS A 95 16.72 -9.72 -5.54
N ARG A 96 16.12 -10.78 -6.08
CA ARG A 96 14.84 -11.27 -5.59
C ARG A 96 14.99 -11.93 -4.23
N ILE A 97 14.13 -11.56 -3.30
CA ILE A 97 14.01 -12.16 -1.96
C ILE A 97 12.59 -12.69 -1.76
N ASP A 98 12.43 -13.73 -0.96
CA ASP A 98 11.12 -14.15 -0.47
C ASP A 98 10.80 -13.33 0.77
N CYS A 99 9.89 -12.39 0.63
CA CYS A 99 9.61 -11.38 1.64
C CYS A 99 8.13 -11.26 1.95
N ARG A 100 7.84 -10.52 3.02
CA ARG A 100 6.53 -9.98 3.34
C ARG A 100 6.57 -8.48 3.17
N GLY A 101 5.50 -7.91 2.61
CA GLY A 101 5.25 -6.48 2.61
C GLY A 101 4.83 -6.01 4.00
N SER A 102 5.31 -4.85 4.37
CA SER A 102 4.87 -4.10 5.54
C SER A 102 5.02 -2.62 5.28
N ALA A 103 4.15 -1.82 5.87
CA ALA A 103 4.15 -0.37 5.71
C ALA A 103 4.28 0.31 7.06
N ILE A 104 4.91 1.47 7.08
CA ILE A 104 4.98 2.33 8.25
C ILE A 104 4.87 3.78 7.82
N GLU A 105 3.95 4.49 8.42
CA GLU A 105 3.72 5.88 8.12
C GLU A 105 4.37 6.79 9.15
N ALA A 106 4.75 7.97 8.71
CA ALA A 106 5.36 8.98 9.55
C ALA A 106 5.03 10.39 9.06
N CYS A 107 5.30 11.38 9.90
CA CYS A 107 5.14 12.78 9.56
C CYS A 107 6.42 13.56 9.90
N CYS A 108 7.00 14.22 8.92
CA CYS A 108 8.07 15.17 9.11
C CYS A 108 7.50 16.53 9.50
N THR A 109 7.82 17.01 10.70
CA THR A 109 7.48 18.36 11.14
C THR A 109 8.75 19.24 11.23
N SER A 110 8.59 20.53 11.51
CA SER A 110 9.71 21.43 11.82
C SER A 110 10.47 20.97 13.07
N GLU A 111 9.80 20.36 14.03
CA GLU A 111 10.36 19.92 15.32
C GLU A 111 11.05 18.55 15.24
N GLY A 112 10.59 17.63 14.37
CA GLY A 112 11.13 16.28 14.25
C GLY A 112 10.23 15.37 13.42
N THR A 113 10.66 14.10 13.31
CA THR A 113 9.87 13.06 12.62
C THR A 113 9.08 12.25 13.66
N ILE A 114 7.75 12.20 13.48
CA ILE A 114 6.84 11.37 14.30
C ILE A 114 6.54 10.11 13.50
N VAL A 115 6.75 8.94 14.11
CA VAL A 115 6.66 7.63 13.44
C VAL A 115 5.48 6.85 13.99
N GLY A 116 4.58 6.41 13.12
CA GLY A 116 3.43 5.57 13.45
C GLY A 116 3.81 4.09 13.69
N PRO A 117 2.82 3.22 13.84
CA PRO A 117 3.05 1.79 14.03
C PRO A 117 3.36 1.08 12.72
N LEU A 118 4.08 -0.05 12.82
CA LEU A 118 4.30 -0.95 11.68
C LEU A 118 3.01 -1.72 11.37
N MET A 119 2.62 -1.71 10.11
CA MET A 119 1.45 -2.40 9.58
C MET A 119 1.85 -3.56 8.68
N THR A 120 1.04 -4.60 8.65
CA THR A 120 1.13 -5.65 7.65
C THR A 120 0.34 -5.23 6.41
N GLU A 121 0.87 -5.49 5.22
CA GLU A 121 0.15 -5.27 3.98
C GLU A 121 -0.57 -6.53 3.50
N LEU A 122 -1.76 -6.34 2.94
CA LEU A 122 -2.47 -7.34 2.16
C LEU A 122 -2.12 -7.09 0.69
N VAL A 123 -1.42 -8.05 0.06
CA VAL A 123 -0.93 -7.90 -1.32
C VAL A 123 -1.21 -9.16 -2.11
N GLY A 124 -1.77 -9.01 -3.30
CA GLY A 124 -1.92 -10.09 -4.27
C GLY A 124 -2.92 -11.19 -3.91
N PHE A 125 -3.84 -10.95 -2.99
CA PHE A 125 -4.91 -11.90 -2.66
C PHE A 125 -5.96 -11.90 -3.76
N LYS A 126 -6.13 -13.04 -4.45
CA LYS A 126 -7.06 -13.19 -5.59
C LYS A 126 -8.51 -12.85 -5.27
N ASP A 127 -8.91 -13.02 -4.01
CA ASP A 127 -10.25 -12.63 -3.54
C ASP A 127 -10.46 -11.11 -3.53
N LEU A 128 -9.37 -10.34 -3.46
CA LEU A 128 -9.39 -8.88 -3.32
C LEU A 128 -8.86 -8.13 -4.56
N THR A 129 -7.91 -8.71 -5.29
CA THR A 129 -7.26 -8.04 -6.43
C THR A 129 -6.91 -9.04 -7.54
N PRO A 130 -7.06 -8.68 -8.82
CA PRO A 130 -6.61 -9.53 -9.93
C PRO A 130 -5.09 -9.51 -10.08
N TYR A 131 -4.40 -8.52 -9.51
CA TYR A 131 -2.98 -8.28 -9.72
C TYR A 131 -2.13 -8.99 -8.66
N ARG A 132 -1.13 -9.75 -9.10
CA ARG A 132 -0.22 -10.52 -8.21
C ARG A 132 0.52 -9.65 -7.19
N GLY A 133 0.90 -8.44 -7.55
CA GLY A 133 1.57 -7.46 -6.68
C GLY A 133 0.63 -6.34 -6.20
N GLY A 134 -0.68 -6.47 -6.45
CA GLY A 134 -1.65 -5.43 -6.13
C GLY A 134 -1.89 -5.30 -4.63
N TRP A 135 -1.67 -4.11 -4.10
CA TRP A 135 -2.08 -3.77 -2.74
C TRP A 135 -3.60 -3.82 -2.61
N CYS A 136 -4.09 -4.42 -1.54
CA CYS A 136 -5.52 -4.58 -1.29
C CYS A 136 -5.91 -4.42 0.19
N GLY A 137 -5.07 -3.79 0.99
CA GLY A 137 -5.39 -3.44 2.37
C GLY A 137 -4.22 -3.55 3.34
N ASN A 138 -4.51 -3.32 4.62
CA ASN A 138 -3.55 -3.37 5.71
C ASN A 138 -4.16 -3.95 6.98
N GLU A 139 -3.32 -4.53 7.82
CA GLU A 139 -3.64 -4.83 9.21
C GLU A 139 -2.70 -4.07 10.14
N ILE A 140 -3.25 -3.56 11.23
CA ILE A 140 -2.50 -2.89 12.28
C ILE A 140 -2.64 -3.68 13.59
N PHE A 141 -1.64 -4.51 13.87
CA PHE A 141 -1.58 -5.36 15.07
C PHE A 141 -0.15 -5.41 15.58
N ALA A 142 0.07 -4.93 16.79
CA ALA A 142 1.39 -4.94 17.41
C ALA A 142 1.99 -6.36 17.48
N THR A 143 1.14 -7.37 17.66
CA THR A 143 1.57 -8.79 17.77
C THR A 143 1.89 -9.46 16.43
N ALA A 144 1.65 -8.79 15.29
CA ALA A 144 1.98 -9.34 13.97
C ALA A 144 3.50 -9.47 13.73
N PHE A 145 4.29 -8.70 14.47
CA PHE A 145 5.74 -8.64 14.34
C PHE A 145 6.42 -8.80 15.71
N SER A 146 7.64 -9.33 15.73
CA SER A 146 8.43 -9.35 16.95
C SER A 146 8.76 -7.93 17.44
N PRO A 147 9.00 -7.72 18.75
CA PRO A 147 9.43 -6.43 19.27
C PRO A 147 10.67 -5.88 18.55
N LYS A 148 11.63 -6.75 18.23
CA LYS A 148 12.85 -6.39 17.48
C LYS A 148 12.53 -5.81 16.11
N VAL A 149 11.65 -6.45 15.34
CA VAL A 149 11.26 -5.99 13.99
C VAL A 149 10.53 -4.66 14.08
N ARG A 150 9.60 -4.51 15.02
CA ARG A 150 8.89 -3.23 15.24
C ARG A 150 9.84 -2.09 15.55
N GLN A 151 10.76 -2.31 16.49
CA GLN A 151 11.73 -1.28 16.87
C GLN A 151 12.64 -0.93 15.70
N GLN A 152 13.18 -1.93 15.00
CA GLN A 152 14.04 -1.70 13.83
C GLN A 152 13.32 -0.91 12.73
N ALA A 153 12.06 -1.25 12.42
CA ALA A 153 11.28 -0.51 11.43
C ALA A 153 11.11 0.96 11.82
N ARG A 154 10.79 1.23 13.08
CA ARG A 154 10.65 2.59 13.62
C ARG A 154 11.95 3.37 13.55
N ASP A 155 13.07 2.77 13.97
CA ASP A 155 14.39 3.41 13.95
C ASP A 155 14.83 3.76 12.52
N LEU A 156 14.61 2.85 11.57
CA LEU A 156 14.92 3.08 10.16
C LEU A 156 14.02 4.17 9.57
N THR A 157 12.73 4.17 9.92
CA THR A 157 11.78 5.20 9.47
C THR A 157 12.12 6.57 10.05
N PHE A 158 12.48 6.64 11.31
CA PHE A 158 12.93 7.88 11.94
C PHE A 158 14.18 8.44 11.23
N LYS A 159 15.21 7.59 11.02
CA LYS A 159 16.42 7.99 10.28
C LYS A 159 16.11 8.48 8.88
N PHE A 160 15.23 7.79 8.18
CA PHE A 160 14.81 8.18 6.83
C PHE A 160 14.07 9.52 6.84
N GLY A 161 13.14 9.72 7.79
CA GLY A 161 12.40 10.96 7.98
C GLY A 161 13.31 12.14 8.31
N GLU A 162 14.31 11.96 9.17
CA GLU A 162 15.30 13.00 9.46
C GLU A 162 16.16 13.36 8.22
N GLN A 163 16.45 12.39 7.35
CA GLN A 163 17.08 12.68 6.08
C GLN A 163 16.15 13.44 5.14
N LEU A 164 14.87 13.07 5.06
CA LEU A 164 13.87 13.83 4.30
C LEU A 164 13.75 15.28 4.79
N ARG A 165 13.78 15.50 6.12
CA ARG A 165 13.75 16.83 6.71
C ARG A 165 14.96 17.69 6.27
N LYS A 166 16.15 17.09 6.24
CA LYS A 166 17.39 17.74 5.73
C LYS A 166 17.28 18.12 4.25
N GLU A 167 16.57 17.31 3.45
CA GLU A 167 16.27 17.61 2.04
C GLU A 167 15.16 18.65 1.86
N GLY A 168 14.58 19.14 2.97
CA GLY A 168 13.50 20.15 2.98
C GLY A 168 12.09 19.59 2.88
N TYR A 169 11.92 18.27 2.99
CA TYR A 169 10.59 17.64 3.03
C TYR A 169 9.90 17.93 4.36
N ARG A 170 8.59 18.17 4.30
CA ARG A 170 7.69 18.28 5.45
C ARG A 170 6.39 17.59 5.13
N GLY A 171 5.72 17.08 6.19
CA GLY A 171 4.43 16.45 6.09
C GLY A 171 4.50 14.93 6.08
N TYR A 172 3.39 14.34 5.70
CA TYR A 172 3.11 12.90 5.76
C TYR A 172 3.92 12.12 4.71
N PHE A 173 4.39 10.94 5.09
CA PHE A 173 4.99 9.97 4.18
C PHE A 173 4.80 8.54 4.70
N GLU A 174 4.95 7.57 3.83
CA GLU A 174 4.94 6.15 4.13
C GLU A 174 6.21 5.50 3.57
N LEU A 175 6.76 4.55 4.32
CA LEU A 175 7.81 3.64 3.85
C LEU A 175 7.24 2.23 3.78
N ASP A 176 7.43 1.60 2.63
CA ASP A 176 7.24 0.17 2.47
C ASP A 176 8.52 -0.56 2.84
N PHE A 177 8.42 -1.53 3.73
CA PHE A 177 9.52 -2.42 4.07
C PHE A 177 9.23 -3.84 3.60
N LEU A 178 10.27 -4.49 3.14
CA LEU A 178 10.28 -5.90 2.78
C LEU A 178 10.98 -6.68 3.91
N ILE A 179 10.25 -7.57 4.55
CA ILE A 179 10.78 -8.42 5.62
C ILE A 179 11.17 -9.76 4.99
N ASP A 180 12.46 -10.06 4.94
CA ASP A 180 12.95 -11.35 4.45
C ASP A 180 12.44 -12.49 5.34
N LYS A 181 11.74 -13.46 4.73
CA LYS A 181 11.15 -14.59 5.49
C LYS A 181 12.17 -15.55 6.06
N LYS A 182 13.39 -15.61 5.49
CA LYS A 182 14.45 -16.48 5.94
C LYS A 182 15.22 -15.90 7.12
N THR A 183 15.60 -14.62 7.01
CA THR A 183 16.50 -13.97 7.96
C THR A 183 15.79 -13.07 8.95
N GLY A 184 14.58 -12.59 8.60
CA GLY A 184 13.85 -11.57 9.33
C GLY A 184 14.41 -10.16 9.13
N ASP A 185 15.36 -9.99 8.21
CA ASP A 185 15.94 -8.68 7.90
C ASP A 185 14.91 -7.75 7.27
N LEU A 186 15.01 -6.48 7.64
CA LEU A 186 14.18 -5.41 7.11
C LEU A 186 14.92 -4.68 5.99
N TRP A 187 14.26 -4.54 4.86
CA TRP A 187 14.78 -3.84 3.69
C TRP A 187 13.84 -2.74 3.24
N LEU A 188 14.37 -1.56 2.98
CA LEU A 188 13.61 -0.47 2.37
C LEU A 188 13.13 -0.88 0.97
N GLY A 189 11.82 -0.86 0.78
CA GLY A 189 11.17 -1.12 -0.51
C GLY A 189 10.96 0.17 -1.30
N GLU A 190 10.05 1.02 -0.80
CA GLU A 190 9.57 2.21 -1.49
C GLU A 190 9.31 3.36 -0.49
N LEU A 191 9.38 4.59 -0.99
CA LEU A 191 8.90 5.80 -0.32
C LEU A 191 7.64 6.29 -1.03
N ASN A 192 6.59 6.51 -0.28
CA ASN A 192 5.37 7.19 -0.71
C ASN A 192 5.32 8.58 -0.03
N PRO A 193 5.74 9.69 -0.70
CA PRO A 193 5.82 11.03 -0.09
C PRO A 193 4.45 11.72 -0.09
N ARG A 194 3.45 11.04 0.46
CA ARG A 194 2.03 11.44 0.44
C ARG A 194 1.20 10.63 1.43
N ILE A 195 -0.05 11.01 1.57
CA ILE A 195 -1.10 10.17 2.17
C ILE A 195 -1.36 9.00 1.22
N THR A 196 -1.55 7.80 1.77
CA THR A 196 -1.75 6.55 1.04
C THR A 196 -3.07 5.88 1.42
N GLY A 197 -3.34 4.74 0.83
CA GLY A 197 -4.48 3.90 1.23
C GLY A 197 -4.38 3.38 2.67
N ALA A 198 -3.17 3.26 3.21
CA ALA A 198 -2.91 2.81 4.56
C ALA A 198 -3.15 3.90 5.62
N SER A 199 -3.09 5.17 5.24
CA SER A 199 -3.18 6.31 6.16
C SER A 199 -4.47 6.32 6.99
N SER A 200 -5.56 5.81 6.41
CA SER A 200 -6.83 5.68 7.12
C SER A 200 -6.72 4.75 8.33
N MET A 201 -5.88 3.72 8.25
CA MET A 201 -5.68 2.73 9.31
C MET A 201 -4.79 3.25 10.42
N THR A 202 -3.65 3.87 10.09
CA THR A 202 -2.77 4.51 11.05
C THR A 202 -3.52 5.54 11.90
N ASN A 203 -4.27 6.42 11.23
CA ASN A 203 -4.99 7.47 11.93
C ASN A 203 -6.19 6.92 12.72
N HIS A 204 -6.79 5.81 12.27
CA HIS A 204 -7.87 5.15 12.98
C HIS A 204 -7.41 4.50 14.29
N ALA A 205 -6.25 3.85 14.28
CA ALA A 205 -5.68 3.21 15.46
C ALA A 205 -5.41 4.23 16.59
N ALA A 206 -4.94 5.43 16.27
CA ALA A 206 -4.68 6.49 17.26
C ALA A 206 -5.93 6.92 18.02
N PHE A 207 -7.07 6.96 17.37
CA PHE A 207 -8.31 7.40 18.01
C PHE A 207 -8.82 6.46 19.13
N ALA A 208 -8.38 5.20 19.14
CA ALA A 208 -8.76 4.25 20.19
C ALA A 208 -8.33 4.72 21.57
N HIS A 209 -7.21 5.41 21.63
CA HIS A 209 -6.56 5.86 22.87
C HIS A 209 -6.67 7.38 23.07
N ALA A 210 -7.56 8.04 22.32
CA ALA A 210 -7.73 9.50 22.32
C ALA A 210 -6.44 10.28 21.99
N ASP A 211 -5.53 9.65 21.25
CA ASP A 211 -4.29 10.27 20.83
C ASP A 211 -4.46 11.11 19.55
N ALA A 212 -3.47 11.95 19.27
CA ALA A 212 -3.44 12.73 18.05
C ALA A 212 -3.06 11.86 16.86
N PRO A 213 -3.94 11.71 15.84
CA PRO A 213 -3.58 11.01 14.63
C PRO A 213 -2.41 11.69 13.90
N LEU A 214 -1.57 10.92 13.21
CA LEU A 214 -0.42 11.46 12.46
C LEU A 214 -0.83 12.55 11.47
N PHE A 215 -2.04 12.47 10.92
CA PHE A 215 -2.55 13.45 9.99
C PHE A 215 -2.72 14.85 10.61
N LEU A 216 -2.98 14.96 11.92
CA LEU A 216 -3.03 16.25 12.61
C LEU A 216 -1.67 16.95 12.63
N PHE A 217 -0.56 16.21 12.76
CA PHE A 217 0.77 16.80 12.67
C PHE A 217 1.08 17.32 11.26
N HIS A 218 0.59 16.62 10.23
CA HIS A 218 0.65 17.13 8.86
C HIS A 218 -0.12 18.44 8.71
N LEU A 219 -1.35 18.50 9.20
CA LEU A 219 -2.15 19.73 9.17
C LEU A 219 -1.49 20.86 9.98
N LEU A 220 -0.96 20.53 11.15
CA LEU A 220 -0.26 21.49 12.02
C LEU A 220 0.95 22.10 11.31
N GLU A 221 1.80 21.28 10.67
CA GLU A 221 2.98 21.74 9.92
C GLU A 221 2.63 22.76 8.83
N PHE A 222 1.49 22.60 8.16
CA PHE A 222 1.06 23.47 7.08
C PHE A 222 0.06 24.57 7.49
N SER A 223 -0.29 24.67 8.77
CA SER A 223 -1.28 25.62 9.29
C SER A 223 -0.73 27.04 9.49
N ASN A 224 0.61 27.23 9.41
CA ASN A 224 1.33 28.41 9.85
C ASN A 224 1.16 28.76 11.35
N ALA A 225 0.62 27.87 12.16
CA ALA A 225 0.58 28.04 13.61
C ALA A 225 1.98 27.84 14.20
N LYS A 226 2.27 28.58 15.27
CA LYS A 226 3.45 28.29 16.09
C LYS A 226 3.12 27.12 17.02
N PHE A 227 3.98 26.14 17.04
CA PHE A 227 3.83 24.98 17.90
C PHE A 227 5.18 24.50 18.45
N THR A 228 5.12 23.74 19.52
CA THR A 228 6.26 22.99 20.05
C THR A 228 5.75 21.57 20.31
N LEU A 229 6.52 20.57 19.90
CA LEU A 229 6.20 19.15 20.07
C LEU A 229 7.30 18.46 20.88
N ASP A 230 6.91 17.67 21.85
CA ASP A 230 7.80 16.67 22.43
C ASP A 230 7.81 15.44 21.52
N VAL A 231 8.74 15.45 20.55
CA VAL A 231 8.84 14.41 19.52
C VAL A 231 9.22 13.06 20.13
N ASP A 232 10.02 13.05 21.18
CA ASP A 232 10.44 11.81 21.86
C ASP A 232 9.27 11.18 22.60
N GLU A 233 8.48 11.98 23.33
CA GLU A 233 7.27 11.53 24.00
C GLU A 233 6.25 10.96 23.01
N LEU A 234 5.96 11.70 21.92
CA LEU A 234 5.05 11.26 20.88
C LEU A 234 5.50 9.95 20.23
N ASN A 235 6.79 9.82 19.93
CA ASN A 235 7.34 8.60 19.38
C ASN A 235 7.32 7.44 20.39
N ALA A 236 7.53 7.68 21.68
CA ALA A 236 7.41 6.67 22.71
C ALA A 236 5.97 6.13 22.80
N ARG A 237 4.98 7.01 22.76
CA ARG A 237 3.57 6.66 22.77
C ARG A 237 3.17 5.83 21.54
N TRP A 238 3.57 6.22 20.34
CA TRP A 238 3.35 5.45 19.11
C TRP A 238 4.11 4.12 19.06
N ALA A 239 5.17 3.97 19.87
CA ALA A 239 5.93 2.71 19.98
C ALA A 239 5.28 1.70 20.94
N ASP A 240 4.44 2.15 21.85
CA ASP A 240 3.80 1.31 22.86
C ASP A 240 2.73 0.41 22.18
N PRO A 241 2.91 -0.92 22.22
CA PRO A 241 1.97 -1.85 21.61
C PRO A 241 0.57 -1.80 22.24
N ASP A 242 0.47 -1.41 23.51
CA ASP A 242 -0.80 -1.34 24.24
C ASP A 242 -1.60 -0.08 23.85
N MET A 243 -0.94 0.89 23.20
CA MET A 243 -1.56 2.10 22.67
C MET A 243 -2.06 1.94 21.23
N ILE A 244 -1.92 0.77 20.62
CA ILE A 244 -2.33 0.49 19.23
C ILE A 244 -3.54 -0.42 19.23
N ASP A 245 -4.68 0.13 18.80
CA ASP A 245 -5.90 -0.65 18.59
C ASP A 245 -5.82 -1.48 17.31
N GLY A 246 -6.25 -2.75 17.39
CA GLY A 246 -6.13 -3.73 16.31
C GLY A 246 -7.25 -3.68 15.29
N TRP A 247 -6.93 -3.30 14.05
CA TRP A 247 -7.87 -3.18 12.95
C TRP A 247 -7.33 -3.78 11.65
N SER A 248 -8.25 -4.22 10.79
CA SER A 248 -7.96 -4.66 9.43
C SER A 248 -8.78 -3.85 8.43
N GLN A 249 -8.16 -3.50 7.30
CA GLN A 249 -8.80 -2.87 6.16
C GLN A 249 -8.59 -3.73 4.93
N MET A 250 -9.67 -3.99 4.18
CA MET A 250 -9.64 -4.68 2.90
C MET A 250 -10.27 -3.81 1.82
N VAL A 251 -9.57 -3.58 0.74
CA VAL A 251 -10.13 -2.91 -0.45
C VAL A 251 -10.74 -3.99 -1.33
N ILE A 252 -12.05 -3.97 -1.44
CA ILE A 252 -12.81 -4.93 -2.24
C ILE A 252 -12.78 -4.47 -3.69
N LYS A 253 -12.13 -5.26 -4.55
CA LYS A 253 -12.04 -4.95 -5.99
C LYS A 253 -12.85 -5.94 -6.82
N HIS A 254 -13.27 -5.48 -8.00
CA HIS A 254 -13.74 -6.39 -9.04
C HIS A 254 -12.55 -7.17 -9.60
N THR A 255 -12.65 -8.51 -9.57
CA THR A 255 -11.51 -9.39 -9.88
C THR A 255 -11.71 -10.20 -11.15
N GLU A 256 -12.83 -10.02 -11.82
CA GLU A 256 -13.15 -10.69 -13.09
C GLU A 256 -12.74 -9.81 -14.27
N ASP A 257 -12.25 -10.44 -15.34
CA ASP A 257 -11.95 -9.78 -16.60
C ASP A 257 -13.27 -9.50 -17.35
N SER A 258 -14.02 -8.54 -16.86
CA SER A 258 -15.30 -8.10 -17.42
C SER A 258 -15.48 -6.60 -17.24
N VAL A 259 -16.35 -6.03 -18.06
CA VAL A 259 -16.88 -4.68 -17.85
C VAL A 259 -18.39 -4.78 -17.70
N ASP A 260 -18.88 -4.47 -16.52
CA ASP A 260 -20.29 -4.60 -16.17
C ASP A 260 -20.87 -3.26 -15.69
N LEU A 261 -22.15 -3.01 -16.01
CA LEU A 261 -22.91 -1.93 -15.41
C LEU A 261 -23.51 -2.37 -14.08
N ILE A 262 -23.18 -1.69 -13.00
CA ILE A 262 -23.74 -1.96 -11.68
C ILE A 262 -25.22 -1.56 -11.66
N THR A 263 -26.09 -2.51 -11.40
CA THR A 263 -27.55 -2.31 -11.30
C THR A 263 -28.04 -2.19 -9.88
N LYS A 264 -27.22 -2.66 -8.91
CA LYS A 264 -27.47 -2.49 -7.47
C LYS A 264 -26.13 -2.53 -6.74
N ALA A 265 -25.96 -1.66 -5.76
CA ALA A 265 -24.80 -1.60 -4.90
C ALA A 265 -25.21 -1.58 -3.41
N PRO A 266 -24.44 -2.25 -2.52
CA PRO A 266 -24.69 -2.19 -1.09
C PRO A 266 -24.48 -0.77 -0.57
N GLN A 267 -25.19 -0.40 0.50
CA GLN A 267 -25.03 0.90 1.16
C GLN A 267 -23.74 0.96 1.96
N SER A 268 -23.20 2.17 2.18
CA SER A 268 -22.20 2.37 3.23
C SER A 268 -22.85 2.24 4.60
N GLY A 269 -22.14 1.68 5.58
CA GLY A 269 -22.61 1.50 6.95
C GLY A 269 -22.07 0.24 7.61
N ILE A 270 -22.69 -0.18 8.68
CA ILE A 270 -22.32 -1.37 9.44
C ILE A 270 -23.05 -2.60 8.89
N TYR A 271 -22.25 -3.62 8.65
CA TYR A 271 -22.69 -4.96 8.26
C TYR A 271 -22.42 -5.94 9.39
N LYS A 272 -23.22 -6.99 9.46
CA LYS A 272 -23.11 -8.05 10.45
C LYS A 272 -22.95 -9.40 9.78
N MET A 273 -22.01 -10.20 10.27
CA MET A 273 -21.87 -11.59 9.90
C MET A 273 -22.72 -12.44 10.87
N LEU A 274 -23.70 -13.15 10.33
CA LEU A 274 -24.56 -14.02 11.09
C LEU A 274 -23.85 -15.36 11.40
N GLU A 275 -24.41 -16.17 12.31
CA GLU A 275 -23.86 -17.48 12.69
C GLU A 275 -23.71 -18.43 11.50
N ASP A 276 -24.63 -18.35 10.54
CA ASP A 276 -24.59 -19.13 9.29
C ASP A 276 -23.58 -18.60 8.26
N GLY A 277 -22.88 -17.50 8.57
CA GLY A 277 -21.86 -16.88 7.73
C GLY A 277 -22.40 -15.89 6.71
N ARG A 278 -23.71 -15.66 6.64
CA ARG A 278 -24.27 -14.59 5.78
C ARG A 278 -23.87 -13.22 6.30
N VAL A 279 -23.58 -12.33 5.37
CA VAL A 279 -23.28 -10.92 5.64
C VAL A 279 -24.50 -10.09 5.28
N VAL A 280 -25.03 -9.35 6.24
CA VAL A 280 -26.24 -8.54 6.09
C VAL A 280 -25.98 -7.10 6.52
N PHE A 281 -26.65 -6.15 5.86
CA PHE A 281 -26.66 -4.77 6.31
C PHE A 281 -27.39 -4.69 7.66
N ASP A 282 -26.76 -4.05 8.64
CA ASP A 282 -27.31 -3.90 9.99
C ASP A 282 -27.86 -2.49 10.22
N ARG A 283 -26.99 -1.48 10.09
CA ARG A 283 -27.36 -0.10 10.33
C ARG A 283 -26.56 0.89 9.54
N PHE A 284 -27.14 2.04 9.27
CA PHE A 284 -26.42 3.17 8.70
C PHE A 284 -25.46 3.76 9.74
N ASP A 285 -24.21 3.93 9.34
CA ASP A 285 -23.23 4.71 10.06
C ASP A 285 -22.23 5.27 9.05
N TYR A 286 -21.57 6.35 9.40
CA TYR A 286 -20.54 6.99 8.58
C TYR A 286 -19.14 6.90 9.21
N HIS A 287 -19.05 6.28 10.40
CA HIS A 287 -17.80 6.20 11.12
C HIS A 287 -17.40 4.75 11.42
N ARG A 288 -16.24 4.35 10.92
CA ARG A 288 -15.71 2.97 11.07
C ARG A 288 -15.53 2.52 12.53
N ARG A 289 -15.40 3.46 13.47
CA ARG A 289 -15.30 3.15 14.90
C ARG A 289 -16.63 2.70 15.53
N ALA A 290 -17.73 2.79 14.80
CA ALA A 290 -19.01 2.21 15.21
C ALA A 290 -19.02 0.66 15.16
N VAL A 291 -17.95 0.03 14.62
CA VAL A 291 -17.75 -1.43 14.68
C VAL A 291 -17.43 -1.82 16.12
N GLU A 292 -18.32 -2.59 16.75
CA GLU A 292 -18.22 -2.94 18.16
C GLU A 292 -17.45 -4.24 18.41
N ASN A 293 -17.56 -5.21 17.50
CA ASN A 293 -17.00 -6.54 17.68
C ASN A 293 -16.55 -7.15 16.32
N GLU A 294 -15.99 -8.36 16.37
CA GLU A 294 -15.44 -9.02 15.19
C GLU A 294 -16.49 -9.55 14.19
N ASN A 295 -17.76 -9.62 14.60
CA ASN A 295 -18.87 -10.00 13.72
C ASN A 295 -19.52 -8.78 13.04
N GLU A 296 -18.97 -7.59 13.25
CA GLU A 296 -19.35 -6.36 12.57
C GLU A 296 -18.23 -5.87 11.67
N ALA A 297 -18.60 -5.18 10.61
CA ALA A 297 -17.70 -4.49 9.71
C ALA A 297 -18.30 -3.19 9.23
N PHE A 298 -17.49 -2.16 9.08
CA PHE A 298 -17.87 -0.94 8.38
C PHE A 298 -17.52 -1.09 6.90
N PHE A 299 -18.50 -0.92 6.03
CA PHE A 299 -18.29 -0.88 4.59
C PHE A 299 -18.46 0.54 4.05
N LEU A 300 -17.44 1.07 3.42
CA LEU A 300 -17.47 2.32 2.67
C LEU A 300 -17.58 2.00 1.17
N ARG A 301 -18.74 2.23 0.60
CA ARG A 301 -18.97 2.05 -0.84
C ARG A 301 -18.21 3.10 -1.64
N ILE A 302 -17.51 2.66 -2.69
CA ILE A 302 -16.87 3.53 -3.68
C ILE A 302 -17.75 3.57 -4.93
N GLN A 303 -18.04 2.42 -5.54
CA GLN A 303 -18.89 2.36 -6.72
C GLN A 303 -20.37 2.20 -6.35
N LYS A 304 -21.23 2.87 -7.08
CA LYS A 304 -22.68 2.91 -6.87
C LYS A 304 -23.43 2.37 -8.08
N GLU A 305 -24.73 2.25 -7.97
CA GLU A 305 -25.63 1.97 -9.08
C GLU A 305 -25.45 3.01 -10.23
N GLY A 306 -25.32 2.52 -11.45
CA GLY A 306 -25.04 3.31 -12.65
C GLY A 306 -23.55 3.45 -12.97
N ASP A 307 -22.64 3.07 -12.08
CA ASP A 307 -21.21 3.04 -12.37
C ASP A 307 -20.83 1.75 -13.12
N TYR A 308 -19.69 1.78 -13.82
CA TYR A 308 -19.12 0.60 -14.45
C TYR A 308 -18.04 -0.01 -13.55
N ARG A 309 -18.12 -1.33 -13.32
CA ARG A 309 -17.03 -2.09 -12.74
C ARG A 309 -16.22 -2.77 -13.83
N TYR A 310 -14.92 -2.77 -13.68
CA TYR A 310 -13.95 -3.38 -14.61
C TYR A 310 -12.85 -4.05 -13.78
N GLU A 311 -12.05 -4.89 -14.40
CA GLU A 311 -10.97 -5.60 -13.69
C GLU A 311 -10.08 -4.64 -12.89
N GLY A 312 -9.97 -4.89 -11.59
CA GLY A 312 -9.22 -4.06 -10.65
C GLY A 312 -9.94 -2.83 -10.09
N ALA A 313 -11.17 -2.53 -10.54
CA ALA A 313 -11.95 -1.41 -10.02
C ALA A 313 -12.29 -1.56 -8.53
N ASP A 314 -12.09 -0.51 -7.74
CA ASP A 314 -12.39 -0.49 -6.31
C ASP A 314 -13.91 -0.38 -6.08
N LEU A 315 -14.53 -1.45 -5.59
CA LEU A 315 -15.95 -1.48 -5.24
C LEU A 315 -16.24 -0.78 -3.91
N GLY A 316 -15.32 -0.92 -2.96
CA GLY A 316 -15.43 -0.32 -1.64
C GLY A 316 -14.34 -0.75 -0.69
N ILE A 317 -14.37 -0.17 0.50
CA ILE A 317 -13.40 -0.44 1.58
C ILE A 317 -14.14 -1.07 2.76
N LEU A 318 -13.66 -2.21 3.22
CA LEU A 318 -14.20 -2.91 4.38
C LEU A 318 -13.23 -2.80 5.55
N VAL A 319 -13.70 -2.32 6.69
CA VAL A 319 -12.91 -2.19 7.93
C VAL A 319 -13.51 -3.09 8.99
N THR A 320 -12.69 -3.93 9.61
CA THR A 320 -13.09 -4.92 10.62
C THR A 320 -12.21 -4.83 11.87
N ARG A 321 -12.75 -5.21 13.01
CA ARG A 321 -11.95 -5.59 14.17
C ARG A 321 -11.37 -6.99 13.95
N GLY A 322 -10.28 -7.29 14.63
CA GLY A 322 -9.63 -8.59 14.52
C GLY A 322 -8.84 -8.78 13.21
N ARG A 323 -8.04 -9.83 13.16
CA ARG A 323 -7.15 -10.14 12.05
C ARG A 323 -7.91 -10.65 10.83
N SER A 324 -7.53 -10.18 9.65
CA SER A 324 -7.95 -10.72 8.35
C SER A 324 -7.01 -11.82 7.84
N MET A 325 -5.80 -11.87 8.38
CA MET A 325 -4.80 -12.87 8.00
C MET A 325 -4.51 -13.87 9.12
N THR A 326 -4.13 -15.07 8.72
CA THR A 326 -3.54 -16.09 9.59
C THR A 326 -2.11 -15.72 9.99
N PRO A 327 -1.49 -16.38 10.99
CA PRO A 327 -0.06 -16.20 11.27
C PRO A 327 0.86 -16.45 10.07
N GLY A 328 0.42 -17.28 9.12
CA GLY A 328 1.12 -17.54 7.86
C GLY A 328 0.90 -16.46 6.77
N PHE A 329 0.20 -15.38 7.10
CA PHE A 329 -0.10 -14.26 6.18
C PHE A 329 -0.93 -14.64 4.95
N ASN A 330 -1.87 -15.56 5.15
CA ASN A 330 -2.93 -15.85 4.19
C ASN A 330 -4.26 -15.32 4.73
N LEU A 331 -5.19 -14.97 3.87
CA LEU A 331 -6.55 -14.60 4.29
C LEU A 331 -7.15 -15.74 5.15
N ASN A 332 -7.69 -15.39 6.31
CA ASN A 332 -8.42 -16.33 7.14
C ASN A 332 -9.85 -16.52 6.62
N GLU A 333 -10.54 -17.56 7.11
CA GLU A 333 -11.89 -17.90 6.64
C GLU A 333 -12.92 -16.80 6.95
N ARG A 334 -12.75 -16.07 8.06
CA ARG A 334 -13.62 -14.94 8.39
C ARG A 334 -13.48 -13.81 7.36
N ALA A 335 -12.26 -13.45 6.99
CA ALA A 335 -12.01 -12.45 5.97
C ALA A 335 -12.61 -12.84 4.62
N LYS A 336 -12.45 -14.10 4.19
CA LYS A 336 -13.03 -14.61 2.95
C LYS A 336 -14.56 -14.51 2.94
N ARG A 337 -15.21 -14.84 4.06
CA ARG A 337 -16.68 -14.70 4.20
C ARG A 337 -17.12 -13.25 4.08
N TRP A 338 -16.40 -12.33 4.72
CA TRP A 338 -16.65 -10.89 4.58
C TRP A 338 -16.54 -10.42 3.14
N ILE A 339 -15.44 -10.78 2.46
CA ILE A 339 -15.18 -10.42 1.06
C ILE A 339 -16.31 -10.95 0.18
N HIS A 340 -16.63 -12.24 0.30
CA HIS A 340 -17.68 -12.87 -0.49
C HIS A 340 -19.05 -12.23 -0.23
N GLY A 341 -19.43 -12.02 1.04
CA GLY A 341 -20.70 -11.41 1.40
C GLY A 341 -20.89 -10.02 0.84
N ILE A 342 -19.85 -9.17 0.90
CA ILE A 342 -19.91 -7.83 0.30
C ILE A 342 -19.97 -7.89 -1.22
N LYS A 343 -19.11 -8.70 -1.87
CA LYS A 343 -19.15 -8.86 -3.33
C LYS A 343 -20.50 -9.34 -3.84
N SER A 344 -21.12 -10.31 -3.14
CA SER A 344 -22.42 -10.86 -3.49
C SER A 344 -23.58 -9.86 -3.34
N SER A 345 -23.36 -8.75 -2.63
CA SER A 345 -24.36 -7.70 -2.46
C SER A 345 -24.42 -6.72 -3.64
N PHE A 346 -23.47 -6.82 -4.58
CA PHE A 346 -23.51 -6.10 -5.85
C PHE A 346 -24.23 -6.92 -6.91
N GLU A 347 -25.18 -6.29 -7.61
CA GLU A 347 -25.76 -6.84 -8.82
C GLU A 347 -25.28 -6.00 -10.01
N ALA A 348 -24.95 -6.66 -11.11
CA ALA A 348 -24.49 -5.99 -12.30
C ALA A 348 -24.93 -6.77 -13.55
N ARG A 349 -24.99 -6.10 -14.67
CA ARG A 349 -25.21 -6.72 -15.98
C ARG A 349 -24.00 -6.49 -16.86
N PRO A 350 -23.52 -7.52 -17.58
CA PRO A 350 -22.46 -7.36 -18.57
C PRO A 350 -22.87 -6.28 -19.59
N LEU A 351 -21.93 -5.46 -20.00
CA LEU A 351 -22.10 -4.72 -21.24
C LEU A 351 -22.24 -5.78 -22.33
N ALA A 352 -23.34 -5.71 -23.10
CA ALA A 352 -23.48 -6.57 -24.26
C ALA A 352 -22.17 -6.46 -25.05
N SER A 353 -21.51 -7.60 -25.30
CA SER A 353 -20.42 -7.63 -26.24
C SER A 353 -20.97 -6.98 -27.52
N LEU A 354 -20.47 -5.82 -27.87
CA LEU A 354 -20.58 -5.37 -29.24
C LEU A 354 -19.87 -6.48 -30.00
N ASP A 355 -20.66 -7.36 -30.65
CA ASP A 355 -20.13 -8.24 -31.64
C ASP A 355 -19.29 -7.35 -32.54
N SER A 356 -17.99 -7.47 -32.39
CA SER A 356 -17.04 -6.67 -33.13
C SER A 356 -17.00 -7.16 -34.55
N GLY A 357 -18.02 -6.75 -35.29
CA GLY A 357 -17.83 -6.53 -36.71
C GLY A 357 -16.68 -5.52 -36.82
N PRO A 358 -15.82 -5.62 -37.84
CA PRO A 358 -14.66 -4.76 -37.97
C PRO A 358 -15.08 -3.30 -37.86
N VAL A 359 -14.79 -2.66 -36.73
CA VAL A 359 -15.02 -1.23 -36.55
C VAL A 359 -13.97 -0.53 -37.40
N GLN A 360 -14.37 -0.17 -38.60
CA GLN A 360 -13.67 0.82 -39.43
C GLN A 360 -13.97 2.19 -38.80
N GLY A 361 -13.14 2.63 -37.90
CA GLY A 361 -13.20 3.96 -37.27
C GLY A 361 -12.26 4.05 -36.09
N GLU A 362 -11.47 5.11 -36.06
CA GLU A 362 -10.65 5.40 -34.88
C GLU A 362 -11.54 5.56 -33.63
N PRO A 363 -11.13 5.07 -32.46
CA PRO A 363 -11.92 5.24 -31.25
C PRO A 363 -12.04 6.74 -30.91
N ALA A 364 -13.27 7.21 -30.82
CA ALA A 364 -13.61 8.61 -30.58
C ALA A 364 -13.28 9.13 -29.17
N PHE A 365 -12.73 8.31 -28.29
CA PHE A 365 -12.38 8.70 -26.91
C PHE A 365 -10.99 8.20 -26.55
N LYS A 366 -10.04 9.13 -26.46
CA LYS A 366 -8.86 8.98 -25.61
C LYS A 366 -9.27 9.46 -24.23
N ILE A 367 -9.35 8.55 -23.26
CA ILE A 367 -9.40 8.91 -21.86
C ILE A 367 -7.98 9.32 -21.47
N LEU A 368 -7.83 10.60 -21.09
CA LEU A 368 -6.59 11.18 -20.59
C LEU A 368 -6.32 10.70 -19.17
#